data_8ba4df8a057d0c1042f2d499e35d865c
#
_entry.id   8ba4df8a057d0c1042f2d499e35d865c
#
_cell.length_a   1.000
_cell.length_b   1.000
_cell.length_c   1.000
_cell.angle_alpha   90.00
_cell.angle_beta   90.00
_cell.angle_gamma   90.00
#
_symmetry.space_group_name_H-M   'P 1'
#
loop_
_entity.id
_entity.type
_entity.pdbx_description
1 polymer ?
#
loop_
_entity_poly.entity_id
_entity_poly.type
_entity_poly.pdbx_seq_one_letter_code
_entity_poly.pdbx_strand_id
1 'polypeptide(L)'
;MTAQHQMRVLVTGVDADGRSCVLSEQVGLDPVPDGVFHFGMAHRTASAPPPAGPAAHTELMDVQVPPGIAQWIVIDYEPGGIQEWHHTDTVDFDLVLRGSIDLTLDDGVHHLDAGDGAVINGVDHAWQAGPDGCRLSVLFLGTPPRA
;
A
#
# COMPACT_ATOMS: atom_id res chain seq x y z
N MET A 1 -15.21 11.57 -16.30
CA MET A 1 -14.24 12.16 -15.33
C MET A 1 -12.94 12.44 -16.05
N THR A 2 -12.41 13.64 -15.89
CA THR A 2 -11.07 13.95 -16.42
C THR A 2 -10.02 13.28 -15.52
N ALA A 3 -8.84 12.96 -16.06
CA ALA A 3 -7.72 12.38 -15.30
C ALA A 3 -7.33 13.21 -14.05
N GLN A 4 -7.70 14.49 -14.04
CA GLN A 4 -7.44 15.43 -12.96
C GLN A 4 -8.18 15.09 -11.64
N HIS A 5 -9.27 14.33 -11.73
CA HIS A 5 -10.12 13.97 -10.59
C HIS A 5 -10.07 12.46 -10.32
N GLN A 6 -8.93 11.86 -10.58
CA GLN A 6 -8.66 10.46 -10.27
C GLN A 6 -7.30 10.34 -9.59
N MET A 7 -7.19 9.36 -8.70
CA MET A 7 -5.94 8.99 -8.06
C MET A 7 -5.71 7.50 -8.25
N ARG A 8 -4.49 7.11 -8.58
CA ARG A 8 -4.14 5.70 -8.64
C ARG A 8 -3.75 5.23 -7.25
N VAL A 9 -4.53 4.31 -6.70
CA VAL A 9 -4.24 3.64 -5.42
C VAL A 9 -4.43 2.15 -5.62
N LEU A 10 -3.35 1.39 -5.51
CA LEU A 10 -3.39 -0.06 -5.58
C LEU A 10 -3.86 -0.61 -4.24
N VAL A 11 -5.05 -1.17 -4.17
CA VAL A 11 -5.51 -1.89 -2.98
C VAL A 11 -5.23 -3.37 -3.19
N THR A 12 -4.39 -3.93 -2.34
CA THR A 12 -3.93 -5.31 -2.44
C THR A 12 -4.81 -6.26 -1.63
N GLY A 13 -4.75 -7.52 -1.98
CA GLY A 13 -5.37 -8.61 -1.27
C GLY A 13 -4.82 -9.93 -1.77
N VAL A 14 -5.58 -11.00 -1.60
CA VAL A 14 -5.22 -12.32 -2.12
C VAL A 14 -6.34 -12.87 -2.99
N ASP A 15 -5.95 -13.67 -3.98
CA ASP A 15 -6.90 -14.41 -4.83
C ASP A 15 -7.40 -15.70 -4.13
N ALA A 16 -8.15 -16.52 -4.87
CA ALA A 16 -8.71 -17.76 -4.35
C ALA A 16 -7.65 -18.78 -3.92
N ASP A 17 -6.42 -18.67 -4.45
CA ASP A 17 -5.29 -19.54 -4.12
C ASP A 17 -4.40 -18.97 -3.02
N GLY A 18 -4.78 -17.82 -2.43
CA GLY A 18 -4.02 -17.13 -1.38
C GLY A 18 -2.80 -16.37 -1.91
N ARG A 19 -2.74 -16.07 -3.20
CA ARG A 19 -1.64 -15.34 -3.83
C ARG A 19 -1.92 -13.86 -3.81
N SER A 20 -0.90 -13.06 -3.54
CA SER A 20 -1.04 -11.60 -3.50
C SER A 20 -1.39 -11.03 -4.87
N CYS A 21 -2.32 -10.09 -4.89
CA CYS A 21 -2.80 -9.47 -6.12
C CYS A 21 -3.36 -8.08 -5.84
N VAL A 22 -3.58 -7.32 -6.92
CA VAL A 22 -4.30 -6.04 -6.87
C VAL A 22 -5.79 -6.32 -7.00
N LEU A 23 -6.57 -5.84 -6.03
CA LEU A 23 -8.04 -5.93 -6.03
C LEU A 23 -8.70 -4.72 -6.69
N SER A 24 -8.12 -3.54 -6.55
CA SER A 24 -8.58 -2.31 -7.19
C SER A 24 -7.42 -1.34 -7.35
N GLU A 25 -7.51 -0.42 -8.31
CA GLU A 25 -6.38 0.47 -8.60
C GLU A 25 -6.74 1.93 -8.90
N GLN A 26 -8.02 2.30 -8.81
CA GLN A 26 -8.44 3.67 -9.08
C GLN A 26 -9.38 4.20 -8.00
N VAL A 27 -9.18 5.45 -7.65
CA VAL A 27 -10.07 6.20 -6.77
C VAL A 27 -10.58 7.43 -7.53
N GLY A 28 -11.89 7.52 -7.71
CA GLY A 28 -12.52 8.73 -8.22
C GLY A 28 -12.61 9.78 -7.14
N LEU A 29 -12.35 11.03 -7.51
CA LEU A 29 -12.54 12.18 -6.63
C LEU A 29 -13.81 12.90 -7.06
N ASP A 30 -14.86 12.81 -6.26
CA ASP A 30 -16.17 13.36 -6.57
C ASP A 30 -16.29 14.79 -6.06
N PRO A 31 -16.96 15.70 -6.81
CA PRO A 31 -17.16 17.05 -6.34
C PRO A 31 -18.12 17.08 -5.15
N VAL A 32 -17.84 17.94 -4.18
CA VAL A 32 -18.80 18.25 -3.13
C VAL A 32 -19.87 19.22 -3.68
N PRO A 33 -21.07 19.30 -3.06
CA PRO A 33 -22.20 20.06 -3.60
C PRO A 33 -21.91 21.53 -3.89
N ASP A 34 -21.02 22.18 -3.12
CA ASP A 34 -20.63 23.58 -3.32
C ASP A 34 -19.48 23.77 -4.32
N GLY A 35 -18.90 22.67 -4.82
CA GLY A 35 -17.83 22.71 -5.80
C GLY A 35 -16.47 23.18 -5.30
N VAL A 36 -16.30 23.35 -3.98
CA VAL A 36 -15.06 23.87 -3.40
C VAL A 36 -13.91 22.88 -3.51
N PHE A 37 -14.20 21.58 -3.39
CA PHE A 37 -13.19 20.53 -3.53
C PHE A 37 -13.82 19.24 -4.05
N HIS A 38 -12.96 18.30 -4.43
CA HIS A 38 -13.32 16.94 -4.77
C HIS A 38 -12.72 16.01 -3.73
N PHE A 39 -13.43 14.94 -3.39
CA PHE A 39 -12.90 13.98 -2.43
C PHE A 39 -13.22 12.55 -2.87
N GLY A 40 -12.38 11.61 -2.45
CA GLY A 40 -12.58 10.19 -2.68
C GLY A 40 -12.04 9.38 -1.53
N MET A 41 -12.62 8.21 -1.30
CA MET A 41 -12.17 7.27 -0.30
C MET A 41 -11.24 6.26 -0.96
N ALA A 42 -9.95 6.32 -0.65
CA ALA A 42 -8.97 5.38 -1.19
C ALA A 42 -9.12 3.98 -0.58
N HIS A 43 -9.33 3.92 0.73
CA HIS A 43 -9.51 2.65 1.44
C HIS A 43 -10.13 2.89 2.82
N ARG A 44 -10.83 1.86 3.31
CA ARG A 44 -11.36 1.81 4.67
C ARG A 44 -11.07 0.43 5.24
N THR A 45 -10.52 0.35 6.44
CA THR A 45 -10.40 -0.91 7.18
C THR A 45 -11.75 -1.32 7.76
N ALA A 46 -11.96 -2.63 7.92
CA ALA A 46 -13.23 -3.17 8.45
C ALA A 46 -13.43 -2.84 9.94
N SER A 47 -12.33 -2.65 10.65
CA SER A 47 -12.35 -2.35 12.10
C SER A 47 -11.09 -1.57 12.49
N ALA A 48 -11.06 -1.07 13.72
CA ALA A 48 -9.88 -0.47 14.34
C ALA A 48 -9.63 -1.12 15.69
N PRO A 49 -8.57 -1.92 15.88
CA PRO A 49 -7.53 -2.24 14.88
C PRO A 49 -8.07 -3.09 13.72
N PRO A 50 -7.40 -3.08 12.57
CA PRO A 50 -7.76 -3.97 11.47
C PRO A 50 -7.60 -5.44 11.87
N PRO A 51 -8.37 -6.36 11.25
CA PRO A 51 -8.21 -7.79 11.52
C PRO A 51 -6.85 -8.30 11.03
N ALA A 52 -6.47 -9.50 11.49
CA ALA A 52 -5.28 -10.18 11.02
C ALA A 52 -5.28 -10.28 9.49
N GLY A 53 -4.11 -10.14 8.88
CA GLY A 53 -3.96 -10.25 7.44
C GLY A 53 -4.24 -11.66 6.91
N PRO A 54 -4.35 -11.81 5.58
CA PRO A 54 -4.54 -13.13 4.94
C PRO A 54 -3.30 -14.01 5.13
N ALA A 55 -3.43 -15.28 4.75
CA ALA A 55 -2.28 -16.19 4.74
C ALA A 55 -1.12 -15.61 3.91
N ALA A 56 0.09 -15.78 4.40
CA ALA A 56 1.31 -15.31 3.76
C ALA A 56 2.33 -16.45 3.71
N HIS A 57 3.21 -16.40 2.71
CA HIS A 57 4.18 -17.47 2.42
C HIS A 57 5.63 -17.01 2.52
N THR A 58 5.85 -15.72 2.74
CA THR A 58 7.18 -15.11 2.88
C THR A 58 7.58 -14.98 4.35
N GLU A 59 8.79 -14.50 4.59
CA GLU A 59 9.25 -14.19 5.94
C GLU A 59 8.49 -12.98 6.51
N LEU A 60 8.16 -13.05 7.78
CA LEU A 60 7.63 -11.90 8.52
C LEU A 60 8.73 -10.87 8.74
N MET A 61 8.51 -9.66 8.25
CA MET A 61 9.31 -8.51 8.64
C MET A 61 8.63 -7.85 9.85
N ASP A 62 9.24 -7.99 11.02
CA ASP A 62 8.71 -7.40 12.23
C ASP A 62 9.02 -5.89 12.27
N VAL A 63 8.03 -5.10 11.93
CA VAL A 63 8.13 -3.63 11.95
C VAL A 63 7.82 -3.03 13.32
N GLN A 64 7.56 -3.89 14.32
CA GLN A 64 7.33 -3.50 15.72
C GLN A 64 6.15 -2.54 15.90
N VAL A 65 5.07 -2.78 15.14
CA VAL A 65 3.81 -2.05 15.25
C VAL A 65 2.75 -3.01 15.79
N PRO A 66 2.51 -3.04 17.10
CA PRO A 66 1.54 -3.95 17.69
C PRO A 66 0.09 -3.58 17.31
N PRO A 67 -0.87 -4.51 17.48
CA PRO A 67 -2.26 -4.24 17.19
C PRO A 67 -2.77 -2.99 17.89
N GLY A 68 -3.49 -2.15 17.13
CA GLY A 68 -4.05 -0.90 17.64
C GLY A 68 -3.12 0.30 17.60
N ILE A 69 -1.84 0.11 17.24
CA ILE A 69 -0.89 1.21 17.07
C ILE A 69 -0.88 1.65 15.62
N ALA A 70 -0.89 2.96 15.42
CA ALA A 70 -0.64 3.60 14.14
C ALA A 70 0.75 4.23 14.16
N GLN A 71 1.54 4.00 13.12
CA GLN A 71 2.89 4.56 13.01
C GLN A 71 3.09 5.10 11.60
N TRP A 72 3.41 6.37 11.50
CA TRP A 72 3.65 7.02 10.21
C TRP A 72 5.15 7.25 10.04
N ILE A 73 5.72 6.66 8.98
CA ILE A 73 7.13 6.77 8.64
C ILE A 73 7.31 7.28 7.23
N VAL A 74 8.51 7.75 6.94
CA VAL A 74 8.95 8.11 5.60
C VAL A 74 10.22 7.33 5.30
N ILE A 75 10.26 6.71 4.11
CA ILE A 75 11.41 5.92 3.66
C ILE A 75 11.99 6.59 2.43
N ASP A 76 13.31 6.81 2.41
CA ASP A 76 14.06 7.16 1.21
C ASP A 76 14.81 5.92 0.73
N TYR A 77 14.37 5.38 -0.41
CA TYR A 77 15.09 4.30 -1.10
C TYR A 77 16.15 4.91 -2.01
N GLU A 78 17.35 4.35 -1.95
CA GLU A 78 18.40 4.67 -2.91
C GLU A 78 17.99 4.23 -4.34
N PRO A 79 18.56 4.86 -5.39
CA PRO A 79 18.31 4.44 -6.77
C PRO A 79 18.51 2.92 -6.96
N GLY A 80 17.49 2.25 -7.49
CA GLY A 80 17.49 0.81 -7.70
C GLY A 80 17.45 -0.04 -6.44
N GLY A 81 17.27 0.56 -5.26
CA GLY A 81 17.25 -0.16 -3.97
C GLY A 81 16.12 -1.20 -3.94
N ILE A 82 16.45 -2.39 -3.44
CA ILE A 82 15.53 -3.54 -3.38
C ILE A 82 15.23 -3.88 -1.94
N GLN A 83 13.95 -4.06 -1.65
CA GLN A 83 13.48 -4.69 -0.44
C GLN A 83 12.85 -6.04 -0.83
N GLU A 84 13.47 -7.11 -0.38
CA GLU A 84 13.13 -8.49 -0.77
C GLU A 84 11.72 -8.88 -0.32
N TRP A 85 11.21 -9.96 -0.87
CA TRP A 85 9.90 -10.51 -0.53
C TRP A 85 9.73 -10.69 0.97
N HIS A 86 8.64 -10.15 1.49
CA HIS A 86 8.27 -10.22 2.91
C HIS A 86 6.77 -9.96 3.07
N HIS A 87 6.30 -10.11 4.29
CA HIS A 87 5.01 -9.59 4.74
C HIS A 87 5.14 -8.98 6.12
N THR A 88 4.16 -8.19 6.52
CA THR A 88 4.08 -7.55 7.83
C THR A 88 2.74 -7.87 8.50
N ASP A 89 2.69 -7.80 9.83
CA ASP A 89 1.43 -7.85 10.57
C ASP A 89 0.89 -6.42 10.73
N THR A 90 0.63 -5.80 9.59
CA THR A 90 0.11 -4.42 9.50
C THR A 90 -0.77 -4.28 8.26
N VAL A 91 -1.61 -3.25 8.27
CA VAL A 91 -2.15 -2.65 7.04
C VAL A 91 -1.36 -1.39 6.79
N ASP A 92 -0.77 -1.26 5.59
CA ASP A 92 0.05 -0.13 5.22
C ASP A 92 -0.68 0.75 4.22
N PHE A 93 -0.65 2.06 4.47
CA PHE A 93 -1.12 3.07 3.53
C PHE A 93 0.12 3.77 2.99
N ASP A 94 0.44 3.51 1.73
CA ASP A 94 1.65 3.98 1.07
C ASP A 94 1.33 5.07 0.07
N LEU A 95 2.15 6.13 0.05
CA LEU A 95 2.05 7.20 -0.93
C LEU A 95 3.45 7.55 -1.43
N VAL A 96 3.64 7.48 -2.75
CA VAL A 96 4.89 7.90 -3.39
C VAL A 96 4.95 9.41 -3.42
N LEU A 97 5.91 9.99 -2.68
CA LEU A 97 6.10 11.44 -2.60
C LEU A 97 7.04 11.96 -3.67
N ARG A 98 8.03 11.16 -4.07
CA ARG A 98 9.07 11.53 -5.04
C ARG A 98 9.68 10.29 -5.66
N GLY A 99 10.11 10.41 -6.92
CA GLY A 99 10.70 9.30 -7.66
C GLY A 99 9.67 8.28 -8.10
N SER A 100 10.06 7.02 -8.12
CA SER A 100 9.20 5.91 -8.50
C SER A 100 9.61 4.64 -7.79
N ILE A 101 8.69 3.68 -7.73
CA ILE A 101 8.93 2.40 -7.10
C ILE A 101 8.06 1.32 -7.77
N ASP A 102 8.60 0.13 -7.90
CA ASP A 102 7.87 -1.03 -8.38
C ASP A 102 7.42 -1.87 -7.18
N LEU A 103 6.13 -2.11 -7.09
CA LEU A 103 5.53 -3.06 -6.16
C LEU A 103 5.40 -4.40 -6.89
N THR A 104 6.07 -5.43 -6.37
CA THR A 104 5.94 -6.78 -6.88
C THR A 104 5.01 -7.58 -5.97
N LEU A 105 3.95 -8.10 -6.55
CA LEU A 105 3.02 -9.05 -5.93
C LEU A 105 3.10 -10.38 -6.68
N ASP A 106 2.41 -11.39 -6.21
CA ASP A 106 2.33 -12.68 -6.93
C ASP A 106 1.71 -12.55 -8.33
N ASP A 107 0.89 -11.53 -8.56
CA ASP A 107 0.28 -11.26 -9.87
C ASP A 107 1.18 -10.47 -10.83
N GLY A 108 2.37 -10.05 -10.39
CA GLY A 108 3.32 -9.33 -11.23
C GLY A 108 3.85 -8.04 -10.62
N VAL A 109 4.47 -7.23 -11.46
CA VAL A 109 5.11 -5.96 -11.10
C VAL A 109 4.17 -4.80 -11.43
N HIS A 110 3.99 -3.91 -10.45
CA HIS A 110 3.14 -2.73 -10.56
C HIS A 110 3.98 -1.47 -10.33
N HIS A 111 4.13 -0.66 -11.37
CA HIS A 111 4.92 0.57 -11.30
C HIS A 111 4.10 1.70 -10.67
N LEU A 112 4.69 2.42 -9.72
CA LEU A 112 4.10 3.57 -9.04
C LEU A 112 4.98 4.79 -9.23
N ASP A 113 4.38 5.88 -9.70
CA ASP A 113 5.02 7.20 -9.81
C ASP A 113 4.62 8.09 -8.63
N ALA A 114 5.30 9.23 -8.49
CA ALA A 114 4.93 10.22 -7.47
C ALA A 114 3.45 10.60 -7.57
N GLY A 115 2.75 10.58 -6.44
CA GLY A 115 1.31 10.79 -6.35
C GLY A 115 0.47 9.52 -6.39
N ASP A 116 1.05 8.37 -6.80
CA ASP A 116 0.39 7.08 -6.74
C ASP A 116 0.52 6.48 -5.32
N GLY A 117 -0.44 5.67 -4.95
CA GLY A 117 -0.43 5.00 -3.66
C GLY A 117 -0.73 3.52 -3.74
N ALA A 118 -0.54 2.84 -2.62
CA ALA A 118 -0.89 1.44 -2.44
C ALA A 118 -1.38 1.20 -1.03
N VAL A 119 -2.32 0.27 -0.89
CA VAL A 119 -2.70 -0.27 0.41
C VAL A 119 -2.21 -1.72 0.45
N ILE A 120 -1.29 -1.99 1.37
CA ILE A 120 -0.75 -3.34 1.58
C ILE A 120 -1.45 -3.96 2.78
N ASN A 121 -2.35 -4.89 2.51
CA ASN A 121 -3.15 -5.58 3.53
C ASN A 121 -2.42 -6.80 4.12
N GLY A 122 -1.15 -6.63 4.49
CA GLY A 122 -0.35 -7.71 5.07
C GLY A 122 -0.03 -8.83 4.09
N VAL A 123 -0.11 -8.60 2.80
CA VAL A 123 0.16 -9.59 1.75
C VAL A 123 1.65 -9.71 1.47
N ASP A 124 2.04 -10.83 0.86
CA ASP A 124 3.41 -11.02 0.36
C ASP A 124 3.73 -10.02 -0.73
N HIS A 125 4.86 -9.33 -0.61
CA HIS A 125 5.28 -8.31 -1.58
C HIS A 125 6.78 -8.05 -1.52
N ALA A 126 7.27 -7.37 -2.56
CA ALA A 126 8.63 -6.86 -2.65
C ALA A 126 8.61 -5.46 -3.27
N TRP A 127 9.64 -4.68 -3.02
CA TRP A 127 9.78 -3.33 -3.56
C TRP A 127 11.10 -3.18 -4.30
N GLN A 128 11.10 -2.40 -5.37
CA GLN A 128 12.31 -1.94 -6.04
C GLN A 128 12.17 -0.48 -6.45
N ALA A 129 13.03 0.39 -5.92
CA ALA A 129 13.04 1.79 -6.30
C ALA A 129 13.50 1.97 -7.75
N GLY A 130 12.97 3.02 -8.39
CA GLY A 130 13.37 3.40 -9.73
C GLY A 130 14.77 4.01 -9.79
N PRO A 131 15.21 4.42 -11.00
CA PRO A 131 16.59 4.89 -11.22
C PRO A 131 16.94 6.18 -10.49
N ASP A 132 15.94 6.94 -10.06
CA ASP A 132 16.13 8.19 -9.29
C ASP A 132 15.84 8.03 -7.80
N GLY A 133 15.65 6.79 -7.33
CA GLY A 133 15.22 6.51 -5.96
C GLY A 133 13.74 6.73 -5.75
N CYS A 134 13.31 6.66 -4.50
CA CYS A 134 11.91 6.86 -4.12
C CYS A 134 11.80 7.36 -2.69
N ARG A 135 10.99 8.38 -2.48
CA ARG A 135 10.52 8.72 -1.14
C ARG A 135 9.10 8.21 -0.96
N LEU A 136 8.92 7.32 -0.01
CA LEU A 136 7.64 6.67 0.29
C LEU A 136 7.15 7.08 1.67
N SER A 137 5.93 7.60 1.76
CA SER A 137 5.23 7.82 3.02
C SER A 137 4.44 6.56 3.35
N VAL A 138 4.63 6.00 4.53
CA VAL A 138 3.96 4.78 4.96
C VAL A 138 3.28 5.00 6.30
N LEU A 139 1.98 4.78 6.36
CA LEU A 139 1.22 4.70 7.60
C LEU A 139 0.95 3.22 7.88
N PHE A 140 1.53 2.69 8.94
CA PHE A 140 1.25 1.35 9.43
C PHE A 140 0.10 1.36 10.44
N LEU A 141 -0.84 0.45 10.28
CA LEU A 141 -1.80 0.09 11.32
C LEU A 141 -1.52 -1.35 11.77
N GLY A 142 -1.14 -1.53 13.03
CA GLY A 142 -0.84 -2.85 13.58
C GLY A 142 -2.07 -3.76 13.56
N THR A 143 -1.87 -5.01 13.14
CA THR A 143 -2.88 -6.05 13.11
C THR A 143 -2.51 -7.19 14.06
N PRO A 144 -3.49 -7.99 14.52
CA PRO A 144 -3.17 -9.23 15.22
C PRO A 144 -2.29 -10.13 14.35
N PRO A 145 -1.43 -10.95 14.98
CA PRO A 145 -0.66 -11.94 14.23
C PRO A 145 -1.61 -12.94 13.55
N ARG A 146 -1.15 -13.49 12.44
CA ARG A 146 -1.86 -14.55 11.72
C ARG A 146 -1.98 -15.80 12.57
N ALA A 147 -3.07 -16.50 12.38
CA ALA A 147 -3.30 -17.78 13.03
C ALA A 147 -2.46 -18.90 12.38
#